data_53db322bdee7e4f2f26edca0ee4f383a
#
_entry.id   53db322bdee7e4f2f26edca0ee4f383a
#
_cell.length_a   1.000
_cell.length_b   1.000
_cell.length_c   1.000
_cell.angle_alpha   90.00
_cell.angle_beta   90.00
_cell.angle_gamma   90.00
#
_symmetry.space_group_name_H-M   'P 1'
#
loop_
_entity.id
_entity.type
_entity.pdbx_description
1 polymer ?
#
loop_
_entity_poly.entity_id
_entity_poly.type
_entity_poly.pdbx_seq_one_letter_code
_entity_poly.pdbx_strand_id
1 'polypeptide(L)'
;MKKIFFIAFLWTFSILQAQNQKSVVENIINEVNNNSHLEKLAHELFDVIGPRLVGTPQMKNAHDWAVNKYTDWGIKAYNHQWGIWRGWERGITHIDMLEPRLRTLNGRQLAWSPSTPKKGITADVTKVPEIDSKEDFDLWLKTIKGKFILVSQNQITGRPDYQWEEYATPESFEKMKEDREKITEKWYANFRKTGYGYRDINKAFEDAGAVGLISSYWSRAFGANKVFSARTEKIPNVDVNLEDYTMLYRMVENGITPKVKIVATSKEHGEVPTWNTLAEIK
;
A
#
# COMPACT_ATOMS: atom_id res chain seq x y z
N MET A 1 28.96 4.90 -64.27
CA MET A 1 29.90 4.75 -63.15
C MET A 1 29.54 5.65 -61.98
N LYS A 2 29.21 6.96 -62.11
CA LYS A 2 28.88 7.85 -60.99
C LYS A 2 27.68 7.41 -60.12
N LYS A 3 26.65 6.79 -60.70
CA LYS A 3 25.46 6.31 -59.95
C LYS A 3 25.74 5.07 -59.09
N ILE A 4 26.65 4.18 -59.51
CA ILE A 4 27.02 2.96 -58.76
C ILE A 4 27.87 3.35 -57.53
N PHE A 5 28.72 4.36 -57.62
CA PHE A 5 29.50 4.86 -56.53
C PHE A 5 28.63 5.51 -55.44
N PHE A 6 27.53 6.16 -55.83
CA PHE A 6 26.62 6.79 -54.87
C PHE A 6 25.80 5.77 -54.06
N ILE A 7 25.37 4.69 -54.74
CA ILE A 7 24.64 3.58 -54.07
C ILE A 7 25.58 2.80 -53.16
N ALA A 8 26.81 2.53 -53.53
CA ALA A 8 27.80 1.87 -52.69
C ALA A 8 28.13 2.72 -51.42
N PHE A 9 28.21 4.05 -51.55
CA PHE A 9 28.47 4.95 -50.47
C PHE A 9 27.29 5.02 -49.46
N LEU A 10 26.03 4.98 -49.92
CA LEU A 10 24.85 4.89 -49.08
C LEU A 10 24.79 3.58 -48.28
N TRP A 11 25.18 2.45 -48.88
CA TRP A 11 25.22 1.15 -48.22
C TRP A 11 26.31 1.08 -47.14
N THR A 12 27.48 1.64 -47.36
CA THR A 12 28.54 1.69 -46.36
C THR A 12 28.17 2.56 -45.18
N PHE A 13 27.43 3.66 -45.37
CA PHE A 13 26.95 4.52 -44.30
C PHE A 13 25.89 3.84 -43.44
N SER A 14 24.99 3.06 -44.01
CA SER A 14 23.98 2.29 -43.29
C SER A 14 24.58 1.15 -42.46
N ILE A 15 25.62 0.49 -42.95
CA ILE A 15 26.34 -0.57 -42.23
C ILE A 15 27.12 0.01 -41.05
N LEU A 16 27.73 1.17 -41.18
CA LEU A 16 28.44 1.86 -40.09
C LEU A 16 27.50 2.29 -38.95
N GLN A 17 26.29 2.74 -39.30
CA GLN A 17 25.28 3.06 -38.29
C GLN A 17 24.77 1.82 -37.53
N ALA A 18 24.52 0.72 -38.24
CA ALA A 18 24.07 -0.53 -37.63
C ALA A 18 25.14 -1.17 -36.72
N GLN A 19 26.43 -1.08 -37.12
CA GLN A 19 27.54 -1.53 -36.29
C GLN A 19 27.66 -0.70 -34.99
N ASN A 20 27.46 0.62 -35.11
CA ASN A 20 27.54 1.52 -33.92
C ASN A 20 26.40 1.23 -32.93
N GLN A 21 25.18 0.97 -33.39
CA GLN A 21 24.07 0.57 -32.54
C GLN A 21 24.31 -0.77 -31.83
N LYS A 22 24.86 -1.76 -32.52
CA LYS A 22 25.18 -3.07 -31.94
C LYS A 22 26.23 -2.94 -30.86
N SER A 23 27.27 -2.14 -31.03
CA SER A 23 28.29 -1.90 -30.01
C SER A 23 27.76 -1.15 -28.79
N VAL A 24 26.82 -0.22 -28.97
CA VAL A 24 26.17 0.48 -27.85
C VAL A 24 25.33 -0.48 -27.01
N VAL A 25 24.53 -1.35 -27.64
CA VAL A 25 23.74 -2.37 -26.94
C VAL A 25 24.62 -3.35 -26.18
N GLU A 26 25.71 -3.83 -26.81
CA GLU A 26 26.67 -4.71 -26.16
C GLU A 26 27.34 -4.04 -24.94
N ASN A 27 27.68 -2.77 -25.03
CA ASN A 27 28.23 -2.00 -23.91
C ASN A 27 27.22 -1.85 -22.76
N ILE A 28 25.94 -1.59 -23.06
CA ILE A 28 24.88 -1.52 -22.05
C ILE A 28 24.71 -2.87 -21.37
N ILE A 29 24.66 -3.97 -22.13
CA ILE A 29 24.55 -5.33 -21.57
C ILE A 29 25.74 -5.65 -20.69
N ASN A 30 26.95 -5.31 -21.13
CA ASN A 30 28.18 -5.53 -20.38
C ASN A 30 28.18 -4.73 -19.07
N GLU A 31 27.77 -3.46 -19.10
CA GLU A 31 27.66 -2.63 -17.91
C GLU A 31 26.66 -3.20 -16.91
N VAL A 32 25.47 -3.60 -17.39
CA VAL A 32 24.44 -4.21 -16.51
C VAL A 32 24.94 -5.50 -15.87
N ASN A 33 25.67 -6.35 -16.60
CA ASN A 33 26.13 -7.65 -16.10
C ASN A 33 27.34 -7.56 -15.17
N ASN A 34 28.23 -6.61 -15.41
CA ASN A 34 29.53 -6.56 -14.72
C ASN A 34 29.67 -5.40 -13.73
N ASN A 35 28.92 -4.30 -13.92
CA ASN A 35 29.01 -3.09 -13.11
C ASN A 35 27.64 -2.60 -12.60
N SER A 36 26.66 -3.49 -12.46
CA SER A 36 25.33 -3.11 -12.03
C SER A 36 25.33 -2.43 -10.66
N HIS A 37 24.73 -1.26 -10.58
CA HIS A 37 24.47 -0.56 -9.33
C HIS A 37 23.06 -0.79 -8.78
N LEU A 38 22.28 -1.69 -9.39
CA LEU A 38 20.86 -1.87 -9.09
C LEU A 38 20.59 -2.19 -7.62
N GLU A 39 21.35 -3.13 -7.04
CA GLU A 39 21.17 -3.51 -5.63
C GLU A 39 21.46 -2.34 -4.69
N LYS A 40 22.54 -1.58 -4.96
CA LYS A 40 22.89 -0.41 -4.16
C LYS A 40 21.83 0.68 -4.26
N LEU A 41 21.35 0.97 -5.48
CA LEU A 41 20.28 1.95 -5.71
C LEU A 41 18.97 1.51 -5.04
N ALA A 42 18.64 0.23 -5.12
CA ALA A 42 17.47 -0.35 -4.47
C ALA A 42 17.57 -0.21 -2.94
N HIS A 43 18.72 -0.55 -2.35
CA HIS A 43 18.98 -0.36 -0.92
C HIS A 43 18.80 1.10 -0.48
N GLU A 44 19.44 2.03 -1.18
CA GLU A 44 19.33 3.47 -0.86
C GLU A 44 17.87 3.95 -0.93
N LEU A 45 17.12 3.53 -1.97
CA LEU A 45 15.77 3.99 -2.22
C LEU A 45 14.72 3.30 -1.34
N PHE A 46 14.84 1.99 -1.10
CA PHE A 46 13.84 1.20 -0.39
C PHE A 46 14.11 1.10 1.10
N ASP A 47 15.37 0.91 1.49
CA ASP A 47 15.72 0.67 2.89
C ASP A 47 16.05 1.97 3.62
N VAL A 48 16.77 2.90 2.97
CA VAL A 48 17.22 4.16 3.60
C VAL A 48 16.14 5.23 3.50
N ILE A 49 15.61 5.52 2.30
CA ILE A 49 14.58 6.54 2.11
C ILE A 49 13.20 5.98 2.51
N GLY A 50 12.90 4.74 2.13
CA GLY A 50 11.67 4.04 2.51
C GLY A 50 10.43 4.43 1.69
N PRO A 51 9.21 4.26 2.24
CA PRO A 51 7.95 4.51 1.55
C PRO A 51 7.78 5.97 1.12
N ARG A 52 7.48 6.20 -0.16
CA ARG A 52 7.46 7.51 -0.81
C ARG A 52 6.07 7.84 -1.34
N LEU A 53 5.23 8.44 -0.52
CA LEU A 53 3.93 8.94 -0.92
C LEU A 53 3.99 10.43 -1.23
N VAL A 54 3.19 10.88 -2.18
CA VAL A 54 3.06 12.30 -2.51
C VAL A 54 2.80 13.13 -1.25
N GLY A 55 3.53 14.23 -1.09
CA GLY A 55 3.40 15.11 0.07
C GLY A 55 4.10 14.61 1.34
N THR A 56 4.84 13.50 1.29
CA THR A 56 5.66 13.06 2.44
C THR A 56 7.10 13.60 2.33
N PRO A 57 7.79 13.81 3.47
CA PRO A 57 9.22 14.14 3.47
C PRO A 57 10.07 13.10 2.73
N GLN A 58 9.74 11.82 2.84
CA GLN A 58 10.44 10.73 2.16
C GLN A 58 10.34 10.85 0.63
N MET A 59 9.20 11.32 0.10
CA MET A 59 9.05 11.57 -1.34
C MET A 59 9.99 12.72 -1.78
N LYS A 60 10.06 13.80 -1.00
CA LYS A 60 10.99 14.90 -1.30
C LYS A 60 12.45 14.43 -1.27
N ASN A 61 12.81 13.65 -0.26
CA ASN A 61 14.15 13.04 -0.15
C ASN A 61 14.47 12.15 -1.37
N ALA A 62 13.49 11.38 -1.86
CA ALA A 62 13.67 10.54 -3.05
C ALA A 62 13.88 11.37 -4.33
N HIS A 63 13.16 12.47 -4.47
CA HIS A 63 13.37 13.40 -5.58
C HIS A 63 14.79 14.01 -5.55
N ASP A 64 15.25 14.45 -4.38
CA ASP A 64 16.60 15.01 -4.23
C ASP A 64 17.68 13.95 -4.46
N TRP A 65 17.47 12.74 -3.94
CA TRP A 65 18.33 11.58 -4.20
C TRP A 65 18.44 11.29 -5.70
N ALA A 66 17.33 11.29 -6.43
CA ALA A 66 17.34 11.03 -7.86
C ALA A 66 18.09 12.13 -8.65
N VAL A 67 17.87 13.41 -8.30
CA VAL A 67 18.65 14.52 -8.89
C VAL A 67 20.14 14.33 -8.67
N ASN A 68 20.55 14.00 -7.44
CA ASN A 68 21.96 13.79 -7.10
C ASN A 68 22.56 12.61 -7.90
N LYS A 69 21.85 11.46 -7.99
CA LYS A 69 22.33 10.32 -8.77
C LYS A 69 22.52 10.64 -10.25
N TYR A 70 21.56 11.31 -10.88
CA TYR A 70 21.72 11.74 -12.27
C TYR A 70 22.87 12.73 -12.45
N THR A 71 23.05 13.66 -11.51
CA THR A 71 24.14 14.62 -11.54
C THR A 71 25.49 13.93 -11.38
N ASP A 72 25.62 12.95 -10.48
CA ASP A 72 26.84 12.15 -10.30
C ASP A 72 27.22 11.36 -11.57
N TRP A 73 26.22 10.99 -12.38
CA TRP A 73 26.44 10.36 -13.70
C TRP A 73 26.66 11.37 -14.84
N GLY A 74 26.79 12.67 -14.52
CA GLY A 74 26.99 13.71 -15.53
C GLY A 74 25.75 14.09 -16.32
N ILE A 75 24.56 13.67 -15.88
CA ILE A 75 23.28 13.97 -16.51
C ILE A 75 22.66 15.18 -15.82
N LYS A 76 22.23 16.16 -16.61
CA LYS A 76 21.52 17.32 -16.07
C LYS A 76 20.16 16.88 -15.51
N ALA A 77 19.94 17.11 -14.22
CA ALA A 77 18.68 16.77 -13.58
C ALA A 77 18.20 17.89 -12.64
N TYR A 78 16.88 17.95 -12.43
CA TYR A 78 16.25 18.93 -11.56
C TYR A 78 14.86 18.46 -11.13
N ASN A 79 14.37 19.02 -10.01
CA ASN A 79 13.01 18.82 -9.56
C ASN A 79 12.10 19.90 -10.14
N HIS A 80 11.11 19.51 -10.91
CA HIS A 80 10.09 20.38 -11.48
C HIS A 80 8.82 20.31 -10.61
N GLN A 81 8.43 21.43 -10.02
CA GLN A 81 7.20 21.52 -9.25
C GLN A 81 6.00 21.50 -10.20
N TRP A 82 5.06 20.57 -9.95
CA TRP A 82 3.84 20.46 -10.76
C TRP A 82 2.55 20.83 -10.01
N GLY A 83 2.61 20.93 -8.67
CA GLY A 83 1.46 21.27 -7.86
C GLY A 83 1.77 21.33 -6.37
N ILE A 84 0.71 21.25 -5.59
CA ILE A 84 0.72 21.15 -4.13
C ILE A 84 -0.11 19.96 -3.70
N TRP A 85 0.20 19.40 -2.53
CA TRP A 85 -0.53 18.30 -1.94
C TRP A 85 -0.57 18.40 -0.41
N ARG A 86 -1.49 17.68 0.21
CA ARG A 86 -1.55 17.52 1.66
C ARG A 86 -0.27 16.85 2.19
N GLY A 87 0.52 17.58 2.95
CA GLY A 87 1.74 17.10 3.56
C GLY A 87 1.46 16.24 4.79
N TRP A 88 2.06 15.07 4.87
CA TRP A 88 1.85 14.12 5.96
C TRP A 88 3.09 13.27 6.20
N GLU A 89 3.37 12.95 7.46
CA GLU A 89 4.49 12.12 7.86
C GLU A 89 4.03 11.07 8.86
N ARG A 90 4.38 9.79 8.59
CA ARG A 90 4.07 8.70 9.50
C ARG A 90 5.09 8.67 10.63
N GLY A 91 4.59 8.56 11.87
CA GLY A 91 5.40 8.23 13.01
C GLY A 91 5.38 6.72 13.33
N ILE A 92 5.42 6.38 14.60
CA ILE A 92 5.36 4.99 15.09
C ILE A 92 3.94 4.46 15.07
N THR A 93 3.82 3.14 14.90
CA THR A 93 2.55 2.40 15.06
C THR A 93 2.80 1.18 15.92
N HIS A 94 2.11 1.10 17.06
CA HIS A 94 2.06 -0.08 17.92
C HIS A 94 0.62 -0.51 18.08
N ILE A 95 0.35 -1.79 17.91
CA ILE A 95 -0.99 -2.38 18.00
C ILE A 95 -0.87 -3.62 18.87
N ASP A 96 -1.53 -3.61 20.03
CA ASP A 96 -1.50 -4.71 20.96
C ASP A 96 -2.93 -5.17 21.28
N MET A 97 -3.20 -6.45 21.11
CA MET A 97 -4.36 -7.08 21.72
C MET A 97 -4.05 -7.30 23.19
N LEU A 98 -4.90 -6.77 24.09
CA LEU A 98 -4.76 -6.89 25.54
C LEU A 98 -5.61 -8.03 26.10
N GLU A 99 -6.80 -8.24 25.55
CA GLU A 99 -7.75 -9.30 25.91
C GLU A 99 -8.20 -10.04 24.65
N PRO A 100 -8.47 -11.36 24.75
CA PRO A 100 -8.42 -12.25 25.91
C PRO A 100 -7.01 -12.67 26.33
N ARG A 101 -5.98 -12.32 25.59
CA ARG A 101 -4.57 -12.57 25.91
C ARG A 101 -3.68 -11.50 25.30
N LEU A 102 -2.55 -11.23 25.92
CA LEU A 102 -1.60 -10.26 25.39
C LEU A 102 -0.94 -10.79 24.10
N ARG A 103 -0.94 -9.94 23.05
CA ARG A 103 -0.28 -10.20 21.79
C ARG A 103 -0.04 -8.90 21.03
N THR A 104 1.19 -8.66 20.60
CA THR A 104 1.49 -7.61 19.63
C THR A 104 1.02 -8.04 18.24
N LEU A 105 0.31 -7.16 17.56
CA LEU A 105 -0.20 -7.36 16.20
C LEU A 105 0.68 -6.63 15.20
N ASN A 106 0.93 -7.27 14.05
CA ASN A 106 1.71 -6.67 12.99
C ASN A 106 0.82 -5.78 12.12
N GLY A 107 1.06 -4.48 12.17
CA GLY A 107 0.28 -3.52 11.40
C GLY A 107 0.95 -2.14 11.35
N ARG A 108 0.34 -1.26 10.57
CA ARG A 108 0.81 0.12 10.38
C ARG A 108 -0.33 1.09 10.19
N GLN A 109 -0.12 2.33 10.57
CA GLN A 109 -1.04 3.41 10.28
C GLN A 109 -1.11 3.64 8.77
N LEU A 110 -2.31 3.77 8.22
CA LEU A 110 -2.50 4.14 6.83
C LEU A 110 -2.11 5.60 6.58
N ALA A 111 -1.67 5.90 5.38
CA ALA A 111 -1.31 7.25 4.99
C ALA A 111 -2.48 8.22 5.17
N TRP A 112 -2.17 9.43 5.59
CA TRP A 112 -3.10 10.50 5.92
C TRP A 112 -4.10 10.20 7.03
N SER A 113 -3.87 9.12 7.78
CA SER A 113 -4.64 8.82 8.98
C SER A 113 -4.30 9.81 10.10
N PRO A 114 -5.28 10.30 10.85
CA PRO A 114 -5.05 11.04 12.07
C PRO A 114 -4.25 10.24 13.10
N SER A 115 -3.52 10.96 13.97
CA SER A 115 -2.85 10.38 15.13
C SER A 115 -3.84 9.91 16.18
N THR A 116 -3.43 8.91 16.98
CA THR A 116 -4.03 8.69 18.29
C THR A 116 -3.57 9.77 19.27
N PRO A 117 -4.25 9.95 20.41
CA PRO A 117 -3.67 10.62 21.55
C PRO A 117 -2.32 9.97 21.94
N LYS A 118 -1.42 10.73 22.59
CA LYS A 118 -0.07 10.27 22.93
C LYS A 118 -0.02 8.93 23.70
N LYS A 119 -1.01 8.65 24.54
CA LYS A 119 -1.13 7.39 25.30
C LYS A 119 -1.76 6.25 24.49
N GLY A 120 -2.18 6.53 23.25
CA GLY A 120 -2.96 5.62 22.42
C GLY A 120 -4.43 5.58 22.79
N ILE A 121 -5.15 4.69 22.13
CA ILE A 121 -6.56 4.39 22.38
C ILE A 121 -6.67 2.92 22.73
N THR A 122 -7.37 2.60 23.81
CA THR A 122 -7.71 1.23 24.20
C THR A 122 -9.22 1.07 24.10
N ALA A 123 -9.67 0.10 23.32
CA ALA A 123 -11.09 -0.14 23.11
C ALA A 123 -11.39 -1.57 22.69
N ASP A 124 -12.64 -1.95 22.82
CA ASP A 124 -13.17 -3.20 22.30
C ASP A 124 -13.24 -3.18 20.78
N VAL A 125 -13.09 -4.35 20.17
CA VAL A 125 -13.17 -4.54 18.73
C VAL A 125 -14.51 -5.16 18.36
N THR A 126 -15.12 -4.63 17.30
CA THR A 126 -16.31 -5.21 16.66
C THR A 126 -16.15 -5.27 15.15
N LYS A 127 -17.03 -5.98 14.47
CA LYS A 127 -17.09 -6.06 13.00
C LYS A 127 -18.46 -5.64 12.48
N VAL A 128 -18.53 -5.27 11.20
CA VAL A 128 -19.84 -5.10 10.55
C VAL A 128 -20.57 -6.45 10.55
N PRO A 129 -21.79 -6.52 11.10
CA PRO A 129 -22.58 -7.77 11.10
C PRO A 129 -23.13 -8.07 9.69
N GLU A 130 -23.72 -9.24 9.53
CA GLU A 130 -24.65 -9.46 8.43
C GLU A 130 -25.89 -8.62 8.68
N ILE A 131 -26.30 -7.87 7.67
CA ILE A 131 -27.43 -6.94 7.73
C ILE A 131 -28.41 -7.28 6.60
N ASP A 132 -29.67 -6.95 6.79
CA ASP A 132 -30.70 -7.17 5.79
C ASP A 132 -31.08 -5.89 5.05
N SER A 133 -30.93 -4.74 5.68
CA SER A 133 -31.30 -3.43 5.15
C SER A 133 -30.36 -2.31 5.62
N LYS A 134 -30.49 -1.13 5.02
CA LYS A 134 -29.82 0.09 5.48
C LYS A 134 -30.27 0.48 6.89
N GLU A 135 -31.53 0.30 7.19
CA GLU A 135 -32.12 0.58 8.50
C GLU A 135 -31.47 -0.26 9.61
N ASP A 136 -31.23 -1.54 9.35
CA ASP A 136 -30.51 -2.43 10.29
C ASP A 136 -29.07 -1.97 10.49
N PHE A 137 -28.41 -1.53 9.41
CA PHE A 137 -27.08 -0.97 9.51
C PHE A 137 -27.07 0.32 10.35
N ASP A 138 -28.00 1.22 10.13
CA ASP A 138 -28.13 2.47 10.87
C ASP A 138 -28.45 2.22 12.36
N LEU A 139 -29.19 1.15 12.68
CA LEU A 139 -29.40 0.72 14.06
C LEU A 139 -28.11 0.18 14.68
N TRP A 140 -27.37 -0.65 13.96
CA TRP A 140 -26.09 -1.17 14.44
C TRP A 140 -25.06 -0.04 14.66
N LEU A 141 -25.02 0.98 13.78
CA LEU A 141 -24.14 2.14 13.95
C LEU A 141 -24.30 2.81 15.34
N LYS A 142 -25.49 2.79 15.92
CA LYS A 142 -25.72 3.34 17.27
C LYS A 142 -25.01 2.56 18.39
N THR A 143 -24.52 1.36 18.11
CA THR A 143 -23.89 0.45 19.08
C THR A 143 -22.37 0.50 19.07
N ILE A 144 -21.74 1.21 18.12
CA ILE A 144 -20.28 1.17 17.87
C ILE A 144 -19.50 2.27 18.57
N LYS A 145 -20.18 3.18 19.26
CA LYS A 145 -19.51 4.28 19.97
C LYS A 145 -18.45 3.72 20.93
N GLY A 146 -17.24 4.25 20.82
CA GLY A 146 -16.11 3.87 21.67
C GLY A 146 -15.42 2.56 21.25
N LYS A 147 -15.73 1.99 20.10
CA LYS A 147 -15.16 0.72 19.63
C LYS A 147 -14.24 0.90 18.40
N PHE A 148 -13.30 -0.03 18.21
CA PHE A 148 -12.62 -0.24 16.95
C PHE A 148 -13.47 -1.10 16.03
N ILE A 149 -13.48 -0.76 14.73
CA ILE A 149 -14.28 -1.46 13.71
C ILE A 149 -13.36 -2.22 12.75
N LEU A 150 -13.58 -3.53 12.60
CA LEU A 150 -12.99 -4.33 11.53
C LEU A 150 -13.73 -4.06 10.22
N VAL A 151 -13.03 -3.49 9.23
CA VAL A 151 -13.66 -2.96 8.00
C VAL A 151 -13.31 -3.74 6.73
N SER A 152 -12.47 -4.76 6.82
CA SER A 152 -12.10 -5.62 5.67
C SER A 152 -12.85 -6.95 5.70
N GLN A 153 -12.93 -7.58 4.53
CA GLN A 153 -13.44 -8.96 4.44
C GLN A 153 -12.53 -9.94 5.17
N ASN A 154 -13.10 -10.99 5.73
CA ASN A 154 -12.34 -12.13 6.22
C ASN A 154 -11.82 -12.97 5.04
N GLN A 155 -10.71 -13.67 5.23
CA GLN A 155 -10.14 -14.62 4.27
C GLN A 155 -10.02 -16.01 4.91
N ILE A 156 -10.27 -17.05 4.15
CA ILE A 156 -10.15 -18.44 4.64
C ILE A 156 -8.72 -18.86 4.89
N THR A 157 -7.78 -18.27 4.14
CA THR A 157 -6.35 -18.55 4.26
C THR A 157 -5.53 -17.34 3.85
N GLY A 158 -4.43 -17.09 4.56
CA GLY A 158 -3.41 -16.11 4.24
C GLY A 158 -2.27 -16.66 3.38
N ARG A 159 -2.31 -17.93 3.00
CA ARG A 159 -1.25 -18.52 2.17
C ARG A 159 -1.25 -17.89 0.78
N PRO A 160 -0.11 -17.37 0.28
CA PRO A 160 0.03 -16.80 -1.06
C PRO A 160 -0.29 -17.79 -2.18
N ASP A 161 -0.76 -17.28 -3.31
CA ASP A 161 -1.19 -18.11 -4.43
C ASP A 161 -0.06 -18.99 -4.99
N TYR A 162 1.17 -18.45 -5.08
CA TYR A 162 2.33 -19.22 -5.56
C TYR A 162 2.64 -20.46 -4.71
N GLN A 163 2.35 -20.42 -3.40
CA GLN A 163 2.50 -21.58 -2.53
C GLN A 163 1.38 -22.61 -2.73
N TRP A 164 0.18 -22.17 -3.12
CA TRP A 164 -0.88 -23.07 -3.53
C TRP A 164 -0.53 -23.76 -4.84
N GLU A 165 0.02 -23.03 -5.81
CA GLU A 165 0.49 -23.58 -7.08
C GLU A 165 1.58 -24.65 -6.88
N GLU A 166 2.48 -24.43 -5.92
CA GLU A 166 3.61 -25.34 -5.66
C GLU A 166 3.23 -26.59 -4.85
N TYR A 167 2.35 -26.45 -3.85
CA TYR A 167 2.13 -27.51 -2.85
C TYR A 167 0.72 -28.09 -2.81
N ALA A 168 -0.26 -27.52 -3.46
CA ALA A 168 -1.61 -28.04 -3.46
C ALA A 168 -1.88 -28.95 -4.67
N THR A 169 -2.88 -29.85 -4.55
CA THR A 169 -3.42 -30.47 -5.75
C THR A 169 -4.18 -29.46 -6.56
N PRO A 170 -4.31 -29.63 -7.90
CA PRO A 170 -5.09 -28.73 -8.74
C PRO A 170 -6.51 -28.51 -8.23
N GLU A 171 -7.18 -29.57 -7.79
CA GLU A 171 -8.57 -29.51 -7.27
C GLU A 171 -8.65 -28.68 -5.98
N SER A 172 -7.66 -28.83 -5.08
CA SER A 172 -7.61 -28.04 -3.83
C SER A 172 -7.34 -26.57 -4.11
N PHE A 173 -6.51 -26.27 -5.10
CA PHE A 173 -6.21 -24.89 -5.49
C PHE A 173 -7.42 -24.22 -6.12
N GLU A 174 -8.12 -24.87 -7.06
CA GLU A 174 -9.34 -24.34 -7.65
C GLU A 174 -10.43 -24.13 -6.59
N LYS A 175 -10.64 -25.11 -5.71
CA LYS A 175 -11.59 -24.96 -4.60
C LYS A 175 -11.27 -23.75 -3.71
N MET A 176 -10.02 -23.51 -3.39
CA MET A 176 -9.59 -22.34 -2.61
C MET A 176 -9.94 -21.02 -3.32
N LYS A 177 -9.74 -20.94 -4.64
CA LYS A 177 -10.11 -19.76 -5.43
C LYS A 177 -11.62 -19.51 -5.40
N GLU A 178 -12.42 -20.56 -5.64
CA GLU A 178 -13.87 -20.47 -5.56
C GLU A 178 -14.35 -20.01 -4.18
N ASP A 179 -13.79 -20.58 -3.12
CA ASP A 179 -14.16 -20.24 -1.75
C ASP A 179 -13.81 -18.77 -1.42
N ARG A 180 -12.68 -18.26 -1.93
CA ARG A 180 -12.32 -16.82 -1.82
C ARG A 180 -13.28 -15.93 -2.59
N GLU A 181 -13.68 -16.33 -3.79
CA GLU A 181 -14.65 -15.59 -4.59
C GLU A 181 -16.00 -15.50 -3.87
N LYS A 182 -16.55 -16.61 -3.38
CA LYS A 182 -17.79 -16.65 -2.60
C LYS A 182 -17.75 -15.73 -1.38
N ILE A 183 -16.63 -15.72 -0.64
CA ILE A 183 -16.46 -14.81 0.51
C ILE A 183 -16.47 -13.35 0.06
N THR A 184 -15.79 -13.06 -1.04
CA THR A 184 -15.72 -11.72 -1.61
C THR A 184 -17.09 -11.24 -2.07
N GLU A 185 -17.82 -12.08 -2.78
CA GLU A 185 -19.20 -11.79 -3.22
C GLU A 185 -20.15 -11.56 -2.03
N LYS A 186 -20.09 -12.44 -1.02
CA LYS A 186 -20.89 -12.30 0.20
C LYS A 186 -20.58 -10.97 0.91
N TRP A 187 -19.30 -10.61 1.03
CA TRP A 187 -18.89 -9.37 1.66
C TRP A 187 -19.40 -8.14 0.90
N TYR A 188 -19.26 -8.12 -0.44
CA TYR A 188 -19.80 -7.03 -1.26
C TYR A 188 -21.32 -6.96 -1.24
N ALA A 189 -22.00 -8.14 -1.21
CA ALA A 189 -23.45 -8.18 -1.09
C ALA A 189 -23.93 -7.55 0.22
N ASN A 190 -23.28 -7.90 1.34
CA ASN A 190 -23.57 -7.30 2.64
C ASN A 190 -23.25 -5.80 2.66
N PHE A 191 -22.12 -5.40 2.06
CA PHE A 191 -21.72 -4.00 1.95
C PHE A 191 -22.76 -3.17 1.18
N ARG A 192 -23.28 -3.67 0.06
CA ARG A 192 -24.32 -2.96 -0.73
C ARG A 192 -25.59 -2.69 0.08
N LYS A 193 -25.95 -3.57 0.99
CA LYS A 193 -27.12 -3.41 1.86
C LYS A 193 -26.97 -2.25 2.86
N THR A 194 -25.73 -1.81 3.15
CA THR A 194 -25.52 -0.65 4.03
C THR A 194 -26.08 0.64 3.45
N GLY A 195 -26.24 0.72 2.12
CA GLY A 195 -26.67 1.94 1.42
C GLY A 195 -25.58 3.03 1.35
N TYR A 196 -24.37 2.78 1.88
CA TYR A 196 -23.26 3.72 1.83
C TYR A 196 -22.28 3.41 0.71
N GLY A 197 -21.72 4.45 0.11
CA GLY A 197 -20.59 4.32 -0.79
C GLY A 197 -19.31 3.92 -0.06
N TYR A 198 -18.35 3.34 -0.78
CA TYR A 198 -17.08 2.88 -0.20
C TYR A 198 -16.28 4.00 0.49
N ARG A 199 -16.48 5.26 0.09
CA ARG A 199 -15.83 6.41 0.74
C ARG A 199 -16.61 6.87 1.98
N ASP A 200 -17.92 6.78 1.92
CA ASP A 200 -18.82 7.39 2.90
C ASP A 200 -18.99 6.53 4.14
N ILE A 201 -18.87 5.19 4.00
CA ILE A 201 -19.04 4.27 5.11
C ILE A 201 -18.01 4.50 6.24
N ASN A 202 -16.76 4.84 5.89
CA ASN A 202 -15.74 5.11 6.91
C ASN A 202 -16.07 6.39 7.70
N LYS A 203 -16.64 7.38 7.02
CA LYS A 203 -17.14 8.57 7.68
C LYS A 203 -18.37 8.26 8.56
N ALA A 204 -19.26 7.40 8.11
CA ALA A 204 -20.39 6.96 8.93
C ALA A 204 -19.95 6.29 10.23
N PHE A 205 -18.90 5.47 10.21
CA PHE A 205 -18.30 4.91 11.43
C PHE A 205 -17.74 5.99 12.34
N GLU A 206 -17.01 6.94 11.77
CA GLU A 206 -16.45 8.07 12.53
C GLU A 206 -17.54 8.92 13.18
N ASP A 207 -18.59 9.28 12.40
CA ASP A 207 -19.70 10.10 12.87
C ASP A 207 -20.55 9.36 13.92
N ALA A 208 -20.62 8.02 13.85
CA ALA A 208 -21.27 7.19 14.87
C ALA A 208 -20.43 7.01 16.15
N GLY A 209 -19.23 7.59 16.20
CA GLY A 209 -18.39 7.61 17.41
C GLY A 209 -17.48 6.38 17.56
N ALA A 210 -17.18 5.66 16.50
CA ALA A 210 -16.08 4.71 16.50
C ALA A 210 -14.77 5.43 16.86
N VAL A 211 -13.83 4.72 17.50
CA VAL A 211 -12.56 5.31 17.93
C VAL A 211 -11.38 4.99 17.02
N GLY A 212 -11.61 4.18 16.00
CA GLY A 212 -10.64 3.86 14.95
C GLY A 212 -11.10 2.71 14.09
N LEU A 213 -10.46 2.58 12.94
CA LEU A 213 -10.73 1.52 11.97
C LEU A 213 -9.52 0.60 11.85
N ILE A 214 -9.78 -0.70 11.81
CA ILE A 214 -8.78 -1.75 11.59
C ILE A 214 -9.12 -2.43 10.27
N SER A 215 -8.21 -2.33 9.31
CA SER A 215 -8.33 -2.98 8.00
C SER A 215 -7.27 -4.06 7.83
N SER A 216 -7.47 -4.91 6.84
CA SER A 216 -6.45 -5.77 6.26
C SER A 216 -6.61 -5.74 4.74
N TYR A 217 -5.87 -4.86 4.10
CA TYR A 217 -5.82 -4.77 2.63
C TYR A 217 -4.81 -5.79 2.10
N TRP A 218 -5.13 -7.04 2.28
CA TRP A 218 -4.26 -8.13 1.92
C TRP A 218 -3.81 -8.10 0.45
N SER A 219 -2.51 -8.18 0.24
CA SER A 219 -1.87 -8.13 -1.08
C SER A 219 -1.58 -9.52 -1.68
N ARG A 220 -2.15 -10.58 -1.12
CA ARG A 220 -1.87 -12.00 -1.42
C ARG A 220 -0.43 -12.40 -1.10
N ALA A 221 0.21 -11.68 -0.18
CA ALA A 221 1.54 -11.94 0.36
C ALA A 221 1.52 -11.84 1.88
N PHE A 222 2.60 -12.21 2.55
CA PHE A 222 2.72 -12.11 4.00
C PHE A 222 2.92 -10.67 4.47
N GLY A 223 2.49 -10.39 5.68
CA GLY A 223 2.67 -9.11 6.36
C GLY A 223 1.66 -8.02 5.99
N ALA A 224 1.82 -6.84 6.60
CA ALA A 224 1.01 -5.65 6.33
C ALA A 224 1.68 -4.79 5.25
N ASN A 225 1.23 -4.91 4.02
CA ASN A 225 1.88 -4.32 2.84
C ASN A 225 1.20 -3.05 2.31
N LYS A 226 -0.05 -2.81 2.69
CA LYS A 226 -0.77 -1.61 2.26
C LYS A 226 -0.40 -0.40 3.10
N VAL A 227 -0.20 0.73 2.42
CA VAL A 227 0.16 2.00 3.04
C VAL A 227 -0.84 3.11 2.72
N PHE A 228 -1.77 2.89 1.79
CA PHE A 228 -2.81 3.84 1.39
C PHE A 228 -4.09 3.57 2.14
N SER A 229 -4.92 4.47 2.01
CA SER A 229 -5.07 5.85 2.36
C SER A 229 -6.20 5.81 3.35
N ALA A 230 -6.01 6.42 4.49
CA ALA A 230 -7.11 6.57 5.44
C ALA A 230 -8.21 7.43 4.82
N ARG A 231 -9.44 7.12 5.20
CA ARG A 231 -10.64 7.84 4.74
C ARG A 231 -11.41 8.44 5.91
N THR A 232 -10.76 8.49 7.07
CA THR A 232 -11.23 9.13 8.29
C THR A 232 -10.48 10.44 8.50
N GLU A 233 -11.12 11.41 9.14
CA GLU A 233 -10.54 12.73 9.40
C GLU A 233 -10.19 12.94 10.88
N LYS A 234 -10.85 12.20 11.78
CA LYS A 234 -10.75 12.39 13.24
C LYS A 234 -10.26 11.16 13.99
N ILE A 235 -10.42 9.97 13.42
CA ILE A 235 -10.07 8.70 14.07
C ILE A 235 -8.97 7.98 13.31
N PRO A 236 -8.06 7.26 14.01
CA PRO A 236 -6.97 6.52 13.38
C PRO A 236 -7.50 5.38 12.49
N ASN A 237 -6.78 5.12 11.42
CA ASN A 237 -7.02 4.00 10.53
C ASN A 237 -5.72 3.22 10.36
N VAL A 238 -5.72 1.94 10.75
CA VAL A 238 -4.56 1.05 10.68
C VAL A 238 -4.84 -0.14 9.78
N ASP A 239 -3.80 -0.59 9.09
CA ASP A 239 -3.80 -1.86 8.34
C ASP A 239 -3.01 -2.89 9.14
N VAL A 240 -3.60 -4.06 9.34
CA VAL A 240 -3.04 -5.18 10.09
C VAL A 240 -2.84 -6.35 9.12
N ASN A 241 -1.76 -7.12 9.31
CA ASN A 241 -1.55 -8.32 8.50
C ASN A 241 -2.76 -9.26 8.60
N LEU A 242 -2.94 -10.07 7.57
CA LEU A 242 -4.14 -10.89 7.46
C LEU A 242 -4.27 -11.89 8.62
N GLU A 243 -3.17 -12.48 9.08
CA GLU A 243 -3.14 -13.48 10.13
C GLU A 243 -3.71 -12.93 11.45
N ASP A 244 -3.28 -11.75 11.85
CA ASP A 244 -3.76 -11.08 13.06
C ASP A 244 -5.18 -10.52 12.88
N TYR A 245 -5.48 -9.96 11.71
CA TYR A 245 -6.81 -9.47 11.38
C TYR A 245 -7.86 -10.57 11.45
N THR A 246 -7.62 -11.70 10.79
CA THR A 246 -8.56 -12.81 10.78
C THR A 246 -8.70 -13.48 12.14
N MET A 247 -7.67 -13.44 12.97
CA MET A 247 -7.76 -13.85 14.37
C MET A 247 -8.76 -12.97 15.15
N LEU A 248 -8.64 -11.64 15.07
CA LEU A 248 -9.59 -10.71 15.68
C LEU A 248 -10.99 -10.94 15.12
N TYR A 249 -11.13 -11.11 13.81
CA TYR A 249 -12.40 -11.34 13.14
C TYR A 249 -13.10 -12.59 13.66
N ARG A 250 -12.37 -13.73 13.74
CA ARG A 250 -12.91 -14.98 14.30
C ARG A 250 -13.28 -14.87 15.76
N MET A 251 -12.53 -14.13 16.57
CA MET A 251 -12.89 -13.88 17.97
C MET A 251 -14.25 -13.19 18.06
N VAL A 252 -14.44 -12.08 17.34
CA VAL A 252 -15.71 -11.36 17.31
C VAL A 252 -16.84 -12.24 16.80
N GLU A 253 -16.60 -13.04 15.76
CA GLU A 253 -17.59 -13.93 15.16
C GLU A 253 -18.05 -15.05 16.12
N ASN A 254 -17.16 -15.49 17.02
CA ASN A 254 -17.45 -16.48 18.05
C ASN A 254 -17.85 -15.86 19.40
N GLY A 255 -18.29 -14.60 19.43
CA GLY A 255 -18.82 -13.95 20.61
C GLY A 255 -17.76 -13.47 21.63
N ILE A 256 -16.48 -13.57 21.28
CA ILE A 256 -15.39 -13.03 22.11
C ILE A 256 -15.18 -11.57 21.70
N THR A 257 -15.09 -10.65 22.66
CA THR A 257 -14.81 -9.24 22.42
C THR A 257 -13.32 -8.95 22.67
N PRO A 258 -12.47 -8.89 21.63
CA PRO A 258 -11.07 -8.54 21.83
C PRO A 258 -10.95 -7.09 22.28
N LYS A 259 -10.02 -6.82 23.20
CA LYS A 259 -9.63 -5.46 23.57
C LYS A 259 -8.27 -5.14 22.96
N VAL A 260 -8.21 -4.06 22.19
CA VAL A 260 -7.00 -3.66 21.46
C VAL A 260 -6.57 -2.27 21.90
N LYS A 261 -5.25 -2.08 22.05
CA LYS A 261 -4.62 -0.79 22.21
C LYS A 261 -3.86 -0.41 20.94
N ILE A 262 -4.14 0.78 20.42
CA ILE A 262 -3.44 1.35 19.26
C ILE A 262 -2.74 2.63 19.67
N VAL A 263 -1.43 2.70 19.42
CA VAL A 263 -0.63 3.92 19.45
C VAL A 263 -0.13 4.17 18.05
N ALA A 264 -0.69 5.15 17.37
CA ALA A 264 -0.32 5.50 16.00
C ALA A 264 -0.11 7.02 15.93
N THR A 265 1.10 7.43 15.56
CA THR A 265 1.47 8.85 15.49
C THR A 265 1.73 9.26 14.04
N SER A 266 1.35 10.47 13.71
CA SER A 266 1.61 11.12 12.43
C SER A 266 1.74 12.62 12.62
N LYS A 267 2.31 13.30 11.64
CA LYS A 267 2.43 14.74 11.63
C LYS A 267 1.86 15.30 10.32
N GLU A 268 0.96 16.25 10.45
CA GLU A 268 0.46 17.02 9.31
C GLU A 268 1.41 18.20 9.05
N HIS A 269 1.73 18.43 7.78
CA HIS A 269 2.61 19.52 7.33
C HIS A 269 1.85 20.61 6.57
N GLY A 270 0.52 20.55 6.53
CA GLY A 270 -0.29 21.45 5.70
C GLY A 270 -0.13 21.15 4.21
N GLU A 271 -0.20 22.18 3.39
CA GLU A 271 0.05 22.08 1.95
C GLU A 271 1.55 22.13 1.68
N VAL A 272 2.05 21.17 0.91
CA VAL A 272 3.46 21.09 0.50
C VAL A 272 3.59 20.98 -1.01
N PRO A 273 4.68 21.51 -1.60
CA PRO A 273 4.93 21.38 -3.03
C PRO A 273 5.16 19.92 -3.42
N THR A 274 4.71 19.58 -4.63
CA THR A 274 4.90 18.27 -5.23
C THR A 274 5.73 18.36 -6.50
N TRP A 275 6.56 17.35 -6.75
CA TRP A 275 7.62 17.41 -7.72
C TRP A 275 7.62 16.24 -8.69
N ASN A 276 8.16 16.46 -9.88
CA ASN A 276 8.68 15.43 -10.75
C ASN A 276 10.17 15.64 -10.90
N THR A 277 10.97 14.59 -10.78
CA THR A 277 12.39 14.64 -11.14
C THR A 277 12.52 14.45 -12.63
N LEU A 278 13.15 15.40 -13.30
CA LEU A 278 13.45 15.38 -14.73
C LEU A 278 14.95 15.25 -14.93
N ALA A 279 15.35 14.42 -15.90
CA ALA A 279 16.73 14.27 -16.33
C ALA A 279 16.80 14.32 -17.85
N GLU A 280 17.78 15.03 -18.39
CA GLU A 280 17.91 15.33 -19.82
C GLU A 280 19.25 14.83 -20.35
N ILE A 281 19.22 13.94 -21.33
CA ILE A 281 20.39 13.54 -22.13
C ILE A 281 20.29 14.28 -23.47
N LYS A 282 21.35 15.06 -23.78
CA LYS A 282 21.46 15.80 -25.04
C LYS A 282 22.11 14.95 -26.11
#